data_5cfbea679b446423ebf3f2d7b162e7b9
#
_entry.id   5cfbea679b446423ebf3f2d7b162e7b9
#
_cell.length_a   1.000
_cell.length_b   1.000
_cell.length_c   1.000
_cell.angle_alpha   90.00
_cell.angle_beta   90.00
_cell.angle_gamma   90.00
#
_symmetry.space_group_name_H-M   'P 1'
#
loop_
_entity.id
_entity.type
_entity.pdbx_description
1 polymer ?
#
loop_
_entity_poly.entity_id
_entity_poly.type
_entity_poly.pdbx_seq_one_letter_code
_entity_poly.pdbx_strand_id
1 'polypeptide(L)'
;MISDRKLEHLLICKNYDVEFKNKTTGFEDIELIHNALPEIDKNDIDLSTSVFGKKLDSPLFITAITGGHPSSKEINEQLAIVAEENNIALGVGSQRAACEHPELEDTYSVVRDNAPDCLLIGNIGAPQLNLANKAVEILDADILAIHLNPLQESIQPEGDLDARGYLDLISKITDAVDIPVMAKETGCGISGDTARQLADAGVSFIDIEGAGGTSWAAVETYRAEDRYYGELFWDWGIPTAISTAEVVNNVDIPVISSGGIRSGLEAAKAIALGADSVGMALPF
;
A
#
# COMPACT_ATOMS: atom_id res chain seq x y z
N MET A 1 0.93 1.64 -24.05
CA MET A 1 -0.43 1.51 -23.40
C MET A 1 -0.28 1.32 -21.89
N ILE A 2 -1.35 1.49 -21.07
CA ILE A 2 -1.28 1.32 -19.60
C ILE A 2 -0.77 -0.08 -19.22
N SER A 3 -1.23 -1.10 -19.95
CA SER A 3 -0.80 -2.50 -19.74
C SER A 3 0.71 -2.71 -19.95
N ASP A 4 1.31 -2.09 -20.97
CA ASP A 4 2.76 -2.21 -21.23
C ASP A 4 3.57 -1.62 -20.07
N ARG A 5 3.13 -0.46 -19.54
CA ARG A 5 3.74 0.15 -18.36
C ARG A 5 3.72 -0.79 -17.15
N LYS A 6 2.61 -1.52 -16.93
CA LYS A 6 2.52 -2.50 -15.84
C LYS A 6 3.54 -3.63 -15.98
N LEU A 7 3.75 -4.10 -17.20
CA LEU A 7 4.80 -5.09 -17.48
C LEU A 7 6.20 -4.51 -17.26
N GLU A 8 6.47 -3.29 -17.71
CA GLU A 8 7.76 -2.62 -17.50
C GLU A 8 8.07 -2.51 -16.00
N HIS A 9 7.10 -2.06 -15.17
CA HIS A 9 7.26 -1.99 -13.71
C HIS A 9 7.65 -3.35 -13.11
N LEU A 10 6.95 -4.43 -13.48
CA LEU A 10 7.29 -5.79 -13.02
C LEU A 10 8.71 -6.20 -13.42
N LEU A 11 9.09 -5.96 -14.68
CA LEU A 11 10.41 -6.33 -15.18
C LEU A 11 11.53 -5.50 -14.53
N ILE A 12 11.29 -4.22 -14.28
CA ILE A 12 12.25 -3.35 -13.61
C ILE A 12 12.45 -3.80 -12.16
N CYS A 13 11.38 -3.98 -11.40
CA CYS A 13 11.47 -4.42 -10.02
C CYS A 13 12.12 -5.82 -9.88
N LYS A 14 11.94 -6.68 -10.90
CA LYS A 14 12.55 -8.01 -10.92
C LYS A 14 14.05 -7.99 -11.25
N ASN A 15 14.49 -7.10 -12.15
CA ASN A 15 15.80 -7.22 -12.79
C ASN A 15 16.81 -6.14 -12.34
N TYR A 16 16.35 -5.08 -11.67
CA TYR A 16 17.18 -3.96 -11.24
C TYR A 16 17.06 -3.73 -9.75
N ASP A 17 18.10 -3.15 -9.17
CA ASP A 17 18.05 -2.64 -7.82
C ASP A 17 17.27 -1.32 -7.83
N VAL A 18 16.09 -1.35 -7.19
CA VAL A 18 15.19 -0.21 -7.08
C VAL A 18 14.96 0.17 -5.62
N GLU A 19 15.75 -0.34 -4.69
CA GLU A 19 15.68 0.04 -3.29
C GLU A 19 16.28 1.44 -3.04
N PHE A 20 15.90 2.04 -1.94
CA PHE A 20 16.56 3.25 -1.45
C PHE A 20 18.05 2.98 -1.23
N LYS A 21 18.93 3.93 -1.62
CA LYS A 21 20.40 3.77 -1.57
C LYS A 21 21.00 4.09 -0.20
N ASN A 22 20.53 5.21 0.38
CA ASN A 22 21.12 5.76 1.61
C ASN A 22 20.06 5.95 2.71
N LYS A 23 18.79 5.80 2.40
CA LYS A 23 17.68 5.93 3.35
C LYS A 23 17.19 4.55 3.74
N THR A 24 17.00 4.35 5.02
CA THR A 24 16.45 3.12 5.62
C THR A 24 15.04 3.38 6.14
N THR A 25 14.37 2.35 6.60
CA THR A 25 13.07 2.46 7.26
C THR A 25 13.11 3.22 8.59
N GLY A 26 14.30 3.36 9.21
CA GLY A 26 14.49 3.95 10.54
C GLY A 26 14.12 3.00 11.69
N PHE A 27 13.74 1.76 11.43
CA PHE A 27 13.45 0.79 12.51
C PHE A 27 14.70 0.31 13.23
N GLU A 28 15.89 0.49 12.66
CA GLU A 28 17.15 0.24 13.34
C GLU A 28 17.36 1.16 14.54
N ASP A 29 16.79 2.37 14.54
CA ASP A 29 16.87 3.35 15.63
C ASP A 29 15.79 3.13 16.71
N ILE A 30 14.88 2.19 16.50
CA ILE A 30 13.83 1.84 17.47
C ILE A 30 14.28 0.64 18.31
N GLU A 31 14.30 0.80 19.61
CA GLU A 31 14.61 -0.27 20.54
C GLU A 31 13.37 -0.67 21.37
N LEU A 32 13.05 -1.97 21.37
CA LEU A 32 12.05 -2.52 22.26
C LEU A 32 12.67 -2.70 23.66
N ILE A 33 12.02 -2.15 24.69
CA ILE A 33 12.51 -2.24 26.05
C ILE A 33 12.45 -3.69 26.53
N HIS A 34 13.61 -4.25 26.88
CA HIS A 34 13.70 -5.62 27.40
C HIS A 34 12.93 -5.77 28.72
N ASN A 35 12.03 -6.75 28.78
CA ASN A 35 11.37 -7.14 30.01
C ASN A 35 12.01 -8.44 30.54
N ALA A 36 12.78 -8.34 31.62
CA ALA A 36 13.49 -9.47 32.23
C ALA A 36 12.55 -10.41 32.99
N LEU A 37 11.32 -10.01 33.30
CA LEU A 37 10.30 -10.79 34.00
C LEU A 37 8.96 -10.70 33.25
N PRO A 38 8.81 -11.38 32.10
CA PRO A 38 7.63 -11.25 31.23
C PRO A 38 6.36 -11.86 31.82
N GLU A 39 6.44 -12.90 32.67
CA GLU A 39 5.32 -13.62 33.32
C GLU A 39 4.18 -14.01 32.33
N ILE A 40 4.54 -14.40 31.10
CA ILE A 40 3.63 -14.87 30.06
C ILE A 40 4.10 -16.22 29.50
N ASP A 41 3.17 -17.07 29.08
CA ASP A 41 3.50 -18.22 28.24
C ASP A 41 3.49 -17.79 26.76
N LYS A 42 4.45 -18.27 25.99
CA LYS A 42 4.51 -18.00 24.54
C LYS A 42 3.22 -18.41 23.82
N ASN A 43 2.54 -19.45 24.30
CA ASN A 43 1.30 -19.96 23.72
C ASN A 43 0.07 -19.08 24.01
N ASP A 44 0.20 -18.12 24.95
CA ASP A 44 -0.86 -17.15 25.26
C ASP A 44 -0.82 -15.92 24.35
N ILE A 45 0.20 -15.84 23.47
CA ILE A 45 0.32 -14.73 22.52
C ILE A 45 -0.71 -14.90 21.40
N ASP A 46 -1.69 -14.01 21.35
CA ASP A 46 -2.68 -13.91 20.30
C ASP A 46 -2.30 -12.77 19.34
N LEU A 47 -2.06 -13.08 18.07
CA LEU A 47 -1.78 -12.11 17.02
C LEU A 47 -3.03 -11.71 16.24
N SER A 48 -4.18 -12.33 16.53
CA SER A 48 -5.41 -12.03 15.78
C SER A 48 -5.85 -10.59 15.98
N THR A 49 -6.38 -10.01 14.93
CA THR A 49 -6.96 -8.66 14.93
C THR A 49 -8.29 -8.64 14.20
N SER A 50 -9.00 -7.53 14.26
CA SER A 50 -10.25 -7.34 13.53
C SER A 50 -10.22 -6.03 12.75
N VAL A 51 -10.48 -6.10 11.46
CA VAL A 51 -10.53 -4.96 10.57
C VAL A 51 -11.91 -4.90 9.91
N PHE A 52 -12.69 -3.86 10.19
CA PHE A 52 -14.07 -3.68 9.73
C PHE A 52 -14.97 -4.93 9.91
N GLY A 53 -14.84 -5.57 11.06
CA GLY A 53 -15.65 -6.75 11.39
C GLY A 53 -15.14 -8.07 10.82
N LYS A 54 -14.15 -8.07 9.93
CA LYS A 54 -13.43 -9.28 9.50
C LYS A 54 -12.31 -9.59 10.48
N LYS A 55 -12.27 -10.83 10.97
CA LYS A 55 -11.18 -11.33 11.83
C LYS A 55 -10.02 -11.78 10.96
N LEU A 56 -8.81 -11.33 11.29
CA LEU A 56 -7.54 -11.76 10.69
C LEU A 56 -6.73 -12.53 11.73
N ASP A 57 -5.94 -13.52 11.31
CA ASP A 57 -5.12 -14.34 12.22
C ASP A 57 -3.84 -13.60 12.65
N SER A 58 -3.47 -12.56 11.91
CA SER A 58 -2.36 -11.67 12.29
C SER A 58 -2.58 -10.26 11.71
N PRO A 59 -1.94 -9.22 12.27
CA PRO A 59 -2.06 -7.85 11.77
C PRO A 59 -1.20 -7.61 10.53
N LEU A 60 -1.11 -8.59 9.64
CA LEU A 60 -0.32 -8.50 8.41
C LEU A 60 -1.21 -8.26 7.20
N PHE A 61 -0.71 -7.40 6.31
CA PHE A 61 -1.32 -7.07 5.03
C PHE A 61 -0.31 -7.32 3.91
N ILE A 62 -0.70 -8.04 2.88
CA ILE A 62 0.01 -8.00 1.59
C ILE A 62 -0.40 -6.70 0.91
N THR A 63 0.51 -5.72 0.85
CA THR A 63 0.20 -4.42 0.25
C THR A 63 0.15 -4.51 -1.27
N ALA A 64 -0.41 -3.46 -1.90
CA ALA A 64 -0.66 -3.42 -3.34
C ALA A 64 0.62 -3.65 -4.17
N ILE A 65 0.66 -4.73 -4.96
CA ILE A 65 1.81 -5.08 -5.79
C ILE A 65 1.50 -4.85 -7.27
N THR A 66 0.57 -5.58 -7.87
CA THR A 66 0.39 -5.58 -9.33
C THR A 66 -1.07 -5.80 -9.77
N GLY A 67 -1.27 -5.81 -11.09
CA GLY A 67 -2.55 -6.01 -11.78
C GLY A 67 -2.60 -5.22 -13.08
N GLY A 68 -3.50 -5.56 -13.99
CA GLY A 68 -3.74 -4.85 -15.25
C GLY A 68 -2.79 -5.22 -16.40
N HIS A 69 -2.12 -6.35 -16.30
CA HIS A 69 -1.41 -7.00 -17.39
C HIS A 69 -1.59 -8.51 -17.28
N PRO A 70 -1.73 -9.29 -18.38
CA PRO A 70 -1.93 -10.74 -18.30
C PRO A 70 -0.88 -11.48 -17.44
N SER A 71 0.38 -11.05 -17.47
CA SER A 71 1.44 -11.63 -16.62
C SER A 71 1.26 -11.37 -15.12
N SER A 72 0.42 -10.44 -14.72
CA SER A 72 0.14 -10.17 -13.30
C SER A 72 -0.94 -11.09 -12.72
N LYS A 73 -1.69 -11.79 -13.58
CA LYS A 73 -2.77 -12.68 -13.13
C LYS A 73 -2.26 -13.80 -12.24
N GLU A 74 -1.21 -14.52 -12.69
CA GLU A 74 -0.60 -15.61 -11.93
C GLU A 74 -0.03 -15.11 -10.58
N ILE A 75 0.59 -13.92 -10.57
CA ILE A 75 1.12 -13.32 -9.34
C ILE A 75 -0.02 -13.05 -8.35
N ASN A 76 -1.10 -12.41 -8.81
CA ASN A 76 -2.26 -12.11 -7.97
C ASN A 76 -2.97 -13.37 -7.49
N GLU A 77 -3.04 -14.43 -8.31
CA GLU A 77 -3.57 -15.74 -7.93
C GLU A 77 -2.77 -16.36 -6.78
N GLN A 78 -1.43 -16.39 -6.90
CA GLN A 78 -0.58 -16.94 -5.84
C GLN A 78 -0.64 -16.14 -4.55
N LEU A 79 -0.67 -14.81 -4.62
CA LEU A 79 -0.83 -13.95 -3.45
C LEU A 79 -2.19 -14.16 -2.78
N ALA A 80 -3.25 -14.36 -3.56
CA ALA A 80 -4.59 -14.64 -3.05
C ALA A 80 -4.64 -15.96 -2.27
N ILE A 81 -4.04 -17.03 -2.82
CA ILE A 81 -3.94 -18.33 -2.13
C ILE A 81 -3.21 -18.18 -0.79
N VAL A 82 -2.07 -17.48 -0.78
CA VAL A 82 -1.31 -17.25 0.47
C VAL A 82 -2.11 -16.43 1.48
N ALA A 83 -2.80 -15.38 1.03
CA ALA A 83 -3.62 -14.55 1.90
C ALA A 83 -4.78 -15.32 2.54
N GLU A 84 -5.48 -16.14 1.74
CA GLU A 84 -6.58 -16.98 2.22
C GLU A 84 -6.11 -18.05 3.20
N GLU A 85 -5.04 -18.78 2.88
CA GLU A 85 -4.47 -19.83 3.73
C GLU A 85 -3.99 -19.31 5.11
N ASN A 86 -3.55 -18.06 5.16
CA ASN A 86 -3.05 -17.43 6.39
C ASN A 86 -4.04 -16.44 7.02
N ASN A 87 -5.23 -16.29 6.45
CA ASN A 87 -6.26 -15.35 6.88
C ASN A 87 -5.70 -13.95 7.19
N ILE A 88 -4.99 -13.39 6.19
CA ILE A 88 -4.43 -12.03 6.21
C ILE A 88 -5.02 -11.18 5.09
N ALA A 89 -4.92 -9.86 5.17
CA ALA A 89 -5.47 -8.99 4.14
C ALA A 89 -4.58 -8.91 2.89
N LEU A 90 -5.22 -8.68 1.72
CA LEU A 90 -4.53 -8.51 0.44
C LEU A 90 -5.04 -7.29 -0.33
N GLY A 91 -4.10 -6.40 -0.69
CA GLY A 91 -4.33 -5.28 -1.59
C GLY A 91 -3.86 -5.58 -3.01
N VAL A 92 -4.62 -5.12 -4.01
CA VAL A 92 -4.22 -5.23 -5.43
C VAL A 92 -3.61 -3.94 -5.96
N GLY A 93 -2.83 -4.03 -7.02
CA GLY A 93 -2.31 -2.86 -7.73
C GLY A 93 -3.44 -2.03 -8.36
N SER A 94 -3.14 -0.77 -8.77
CA SER A 94 -4.15 0.14 -9.33
C SER A 94 -5.00 -0.51 -10.43
N GLN A 95 -6.31 -0.47 -10.26
CA GLN A 95 -7.32 -1.10 -11.14
C GLN A 95 -7.72 -0.23 -12.34
N ARG A 96 -7.13 0.96 -12.50
CA ARG A 96 -7.43 1.85 -13.63
C ARG A 96 -7.39 1.10 -14.97
N ALA A 97 -6.37 0.24 -15.17
CA ALA A 97 -6.24 -0.51 -16.43
C ALA A 97 -7.46 -1.40 -16.71
N ALA A 98 -7.95 -2.15 -15.72
CA ALA A 98 -9.12 -3.01 -15.88
C ALA A 98 -10.42 -2.21 -16.00
N CYS A 99 -10.54 -1.10 -15.27
CA CYS A 99 -11.71 -0.23 -15.39
C CYS A 99 -11.85 0.38 -16.79
N GLU A 100 -10.75 0.70 -17.45
CA GLU A 100 -10.74 1.25 -18.82
C GLU A 100 -10.74 0.14 -19.89
N HIS A 101 -10.25 -1.07 -19.57
CA HIS A 101 -10.05 -2.21 -20.47
C HIS A 101 -10.62 -3.51 -19.86
N PRO A 102 -11.89 -3.84 -20.14
CA PRO A 102 -12.55 -5.01 -19.53
C PRO A 102 -11.84 -6.35 -19.74
N GLU A 103 -11.06 -6.49 -20.81
CA GLU A 103 -10.26 -7.68 -21.08
C GLU A 103 -9.14 -7.93 -20.06
N LEU A 104 -8.88 -6.97 -19.14
CA LEU A 104 -7.89 -7.07 -18.06
C LEU A 104 -8.53 -7.30 -16.68
N GLU A 105 -9.85 -7.37 -16.58
CA GLU A 105 -10.57 -7.54 -15.31
C GLU A 105 -10.18 -8.84 -14.61
N ASP A 106 -9.92 -9.92 -15.38
CA ASP A 106 -9.53 -11.22 -14.85
C ASP A 106 -8.18 -11.22 -14.13
N THR A 107 -7.33 -10.19 -14.35
CA THR A 107 -6.08 -10.03 -13.62
C THR A 107 -6.29 -9.57 -12.17
N TYR A 108 -7.51 -9.17 -11.81
CA TYR A 108 -7.93 -8.75 -10.48
C TYR A 108 -9.01 -9.68 -9.89
N SER A 109 -10.04 -10.04 -10.67
CA SER A 109 -11.12 -10.92 -10.17
C SER A 109 -10.60 -12.29 -9.74
N VAL A 110 -9.51 -12.78 -10.34
CA VAL A 110 -8.80 -14.00 -9.91
C VAL A 110 -8.45 -14.00 -8.43
N VAL A 111 -8.30 -12.82 -7.82
CA VAL A 111 -7.98 -12.70 -6.39
C VAL A 111 -9.17 -13.14 -5.55
N ARG A 112 -10.39 -12.63 -5.81
CA ARG A 112 -11.59 -13.05 -5.08
C ARG A 112 -11.94 -14.51 -5.36
N ASP A 113 -11.70 -14.99 -6.58
CA ASP A 113 -11.92 -16.39 -6.95
C ASP A 113 -11.07 -17.36 -6.10
N ASN A 114 -9.86 -16.95 -5.69
CA ASN A 114 -8.92 -17.77 -4.91
C ASN A 114 -8.85 -17.37 -3.42
N ALA A 115 -9.43 -16.24 -3.03
CA ALA A 115 -9.50 -15.77 -1.65
C ALA A 115 -10.93 -15.29 -1.30
N PRO A 116 -11.92 -16.21 -1.26
CA PRO A 116 -13.33 -15.86 -1.07
C PRO A 116 -13.62 -15.21 0.29
N ASP A 117 -12.91 -15.57 1.34
CA ASP A 117 -13.14 -15.10 2.70
C ASP A 117 -12.16 -14.00 3.15
N CYS A 118 -11.08 -13.80 2.40
CA CYS A 118 -10.03 -12.84 2.71
C CYS A 118 -10.54 -11.37 2.69
N LEU A 119 -9.91 -10.51 3.50
CA LEU A 119 -10.10 -9.05 3.41
C LEU A 119 -9.37 -8.51 2.19
N LEU A 120 -10.13 -8.11 1.16
CA LEU A 120 -9.57 -7.64 -0.11
C LEU A 120 -9.66 -6.12 -0.25
N ILE A 121 -8.58 -5.51 -0.71
CA ILE A 121 -8.45 -4.06 -0.87
C ILE A 121 -8.29 -3.73 -2.36
N GLY A 122 -9.34 -3.10 -2.92
CA GLY A 122 -9.29 -2.49 -4.26
C GLY A 122 -8.40 -1.24 -4.27
N ASN A 123 -8.04 -0.74 -5.46
CA ASN A 123 -7.08 0.35 -5.55
C ASN A 123 -7.28 1.22 -6.80
N ILE A 124 -7.44 2.52 -6.58
CA ILE A 124 -7.49 3.56 -7.62
C ILE A 124 -6.66 4.77 -7.23
N GLY A 125 -6.37 5.66 -8.17
CA GLY A 125 -5.74 6.96 -7.88
C GLY A 125 -6.76 8.04 -7.50
N ALA A 126 -6.34 9.06 -6.79
CA ALA A 126 -7.19 10.16 -6.33
C ALA A 126 -8.02 10.83 -7.46
N PRO A 127 -7.53 11.04 -8.71
CA PRO A 127 -8.33 11.65 -9.78
C PRO A 127 -9.41 10.73 -10.37
N GLN A 128 -9.51 9.46 -9.93
CA GLN A 128 -10.31 8.43 -10.59
C GLN A 128 -11.68 8.18 -9.94
N LEU A 129 -12.36 9.24 -9.45
CA LEU A 129 -13.68 9.17 -8.83
C LEU A 129 -14.71 8.37 -9.68
N ASN A 130 -14.70 8.56 -10.98
CA ASN A 130 -15.63 7.89 -11.90
C ASN A 130 -15.39 6.38 -12.04
N LEU A 131 -14.27 5.87 -11.53
CA LEU A 131 -13.89 4.45 -11.57
C LEU A 131 -14.11 3.73 -10.23
N ALA A 132 -14.44 4.46 -9.16
CA ALA A 132 -14.48 3.95 -7.80
C ALA A 132 -15.41 2.72 -7.65
N ASN A 133 -16.68 2.84 -8.02
CA ASN A 133 -17.64 1.74 -7.93
C ASN A 133 -17.23 0.56 -8.82
N LYS A 134 -16.76 0.82 -10.05
CA LYS A 134 -16.32 -0.24 -10.95
C LYS A 134 -15.10 -0.99 -10.39
N ALA A 135 -14.16 -0.30 -9.76
CA ALA A 135 -13.03 -0.95 -9.12
C ALA A 135 -13.45 -1.86 -7.95
N VAL A 136 -14.40 -1.40 -7.14
CA VAL A 136 -15.02 -2.22 -6.08
C VAL A 136 -15.67 -3.47 -6.66
N GLU A 137 -16.49 -3.34 -7.71
CA GLU A 137 -17.19 -4.45 -8.36
C GLU A 137 -16.24 -5.48 -8.97
N ILE A 138 -15.17 -5.07 -9.69
CA ILE A 138 -14.23 -5.99 -10.34
C ILE A 138 -13.57 -6.94 -9.33
N LEU A 139 -13.25 -6.46 -8.13
CA LEU A 139 -12.54 -7.23 -7.10
C LEU A 139 -13.51 -7.86 -6.09
N ASP A 140 -14.76 -7.40 -6.04
CA ASP A 140 -15.67 -7.59 -4.90
C ASP A 140 -14.94 -7.16 -3.60
N ALA A 141 -14.48 -5.90 -3.60
CA ALA A 141 -13.57 -5.38 -2.59
C ALA A 141 -14.29 -5.07 -1.27
N ASP A 142 -13.62 -5.36 -0.15
CA ASP A 142 -14.10 -5.00 1.19
C ASP A 142 -13.67 -3.57 1.59
N ILE A 143 -12.58 -3.08 1.01
CA ILE A 143 -12.01 -1.74 1.22
C ILE A 143 -11.57 -1.19 -0.13
N LEU A 144 -11.73 0.12 -0.36
CA LEU A 144 -11.16 0.78 -1.53
C LEU A 144 -9.97 1.67 -1.11
N ALA A 145 -8.78 1.36 -1.60
CA ALA A 145 -7.61 2.21 -1.42
C ALA A 145 -7.55 3.30 -2.50
N ILE A 146 -7.22 4.51 -2.07
CA ILE A 146 -6.86 5.64 -2.92
C ILE A 146 -5.36 5.86 -2.78
N HIS A 147 -4.59 5.59 -3.85
CA HIS A 147 -3.16 5.85 -3.81
C HIS A 147 -2.82 7.29 -4.16
N LEU A 148 -1.84 7.81 -3.44
CA LEU A 148 -1.22 9.11 -3.61
C LEU A 148 0.23 8.87 -4.02
N ASN A 149 0.64 9.35 -5.20
CA ASN A 149 1.96 9.08 -5.75
C ASN A 149 2.59 10.31 -6.43
N PRO A 150 2.60 11.48 -5.77
CA PRO A 150 3.00 12.74 -6.41
C PRO A 150 4.45 12.72 -6.92
N LEU A 151 5.36 12.07 -6.22
CA LEU A 151 6.75 11.97 -6.68
C LEU A 151 6.86 11.06 -7.90
N GLN A 152 6.20 9.89 -7.87
CA GLN A 152 6.19 8.99 -9.03
C GLN A 152 5.64 9.70 -10.27
N GLU A 153 4.49 10.38 -10.15
CA GLU A 153 3.90 11.16 -11.25
C GLU A 153 4.83 12.27 -11.75
N SER A 154 5.65 12.85 -10.86
CA SER A 154 6.60 13.91 -11.24
C SER A 154 7.81 13.40 -12.05
N ILE A 155 8.11 12.12 -11.95
CA ILE A 155 9.29 11.50 -12.60
C ILE A 155 8.90 10.69 -13.82
N GLN A 156 7.75 10.00 -13.77
CA GLN A 156 7.32 9.14 -14.89
C GLN A 156 7.05 9.97 -16.17
N PRO A 157 7.45 9.47 -17.36
CA PRO A 157 7.35 10.24 -18.61
C PRO A 157 5.93 10.68 -18.96
N GLU A 158 4.92 9.89 -18.59
CA GLU A 158 3.49 10.14 -18.83
C GLU A 158 2.72 10.63 -17.59
N GLY A 159 3.42 11.19 -16.60
CA GLY A 159 2.86 11.58 -15.31
C GLY A 159 1.91 12.78 -15.39
N ASP A 160 0.90 12.77 -14.52
CA ASP A 160 0.01 13.91 -14.34
C ASP A 160 0.52 14.77 -13.17
N LEU A 161 0.92 16.00 -13.47
CA LEU A 161 1.49 16.93 -12.49
C LEU A 161 0.43 17.83 -11.82
N ASP A 162 -0.84 17.75 -12.23
CA ASP A 162 -1.91 18.56 -11.65
C ASP A 162 -2.63 17.83 -10.51
N ALA A 163 -2.11 17.98 -9.30
CA ALA A 163 -2.71 17.41 -8.09
C ALA A 163 -3.75 18.32 -7.40
N ARG A 164 -4.15 19.43 -8.06
CA ARG A 164 -5.14 20.36 -7.47
C ARG A 164 -6.50 19.66 -7.30
N GLY A 165 -7.11 19.84 -6.13
CA GLY A 165 -8.42 19.28 -5.81
C GLY A 165 -8.44 17.80 -5.44
N TYR A 166 -7.29 17.15 -5.27
CA TYR A 166 -7.25 15.74 -4.86
C TYR A 166 -7.98 15.49 -3.54
N LEU A 167 -7.84 16.38 -2.56
CA LEU A 167 -8.55 16.24 -1.28
C LEU A 167 -10.08 16.26 -1.45
N ASP A 168 -10.59 17.17 -2.29
CA ASP A 168 -12.01 17.24 -2.67
C ASP A 168 -12.47 15.97 -3.39
N LEU A 169 -11.63 15.40 -4.27
CA LEU A 169 -11.95 14.16 -4.98
C LEU A 169 -11.97 12.97 -4.03
N ILE A 170 -11.04 12.91 -3.08
CA ILE A 170 -11.01 11.88 -2.04
C ILE A 170 -12.30 11.93 -1.22
N SER A 171 -12.71 13.11 -0.74
CA SER A 171 -13.97 13.25 -0.01
C SER A 171 -15.19 12.80 -0.84
N LYS A 172 -15.20 13.12 -2.15
CA LYS A 172 -16.28 12.64 -3.03
C LYS A 172 -16.25 11.14 -3.27
N ILE A 173 -15.06 10.51 -3.28
CA ILE A 173 -14.95 9.04 -3.38
C ILE A 173 -15.48 8.41 -2.10
N THR A 174 -15.14 8.95 -0.91
CA THR A 174 -15.65 8.43 0.36
C THR A 174 -17.17 8.50 0.45
N ASP A 175 -17.79 9.52 -0.16
CA ASP A 175 -19.24 9.67 -0.23
C ASP A 175 -19.89 8.77 -1.31
N ALA A 176 -19.14 8.32 -2.31
CA ALA A 176 -19.67 7.64 -3.49
C ALA A 176 -19.68 6.11 -3.38
N VAL A 177 -18.92 5.53 -2.45
CA VAL A 177 -18.84 4.07 -2.26
C VAL A 177 -19.41 3.68 -0.91
N ASP A 178 -20.06 2.50 -0.85
CA ASP A 178 -20.67 1.99 0.38
C ASP A 178 -19.69 1.20 1.29
N ILE A 179 -18.42 1.12 0.90
CA ILE A 179 -17.36 0.43 1.64
C ILE A 179 -16.35 1.41 2.21
N PRO A 180 -15.59 1.03 3.26
CA PRO A 180 -14.54 1.89 3.81
C PRO A 180 -13.51 2.28 2.78
N VAL A 181 -13.03 3.52 2.86
CA VAL A 181 -11.97 4.05 1.99
C VAL A 181 -10.67 4.22 2.77
N MET A 182 -9.58 3.76 2.19
CA MET A 182 -8.22 3.89 2.71
C MET A 182 -7.42 4.87 1.85
N ALA A 183 -6.67 5.78 2.45
CA ALA A 183 -5.64 6.51 1.73
C ALA A 183 -4.29 5.84 1.90
N LYS A 184 -3.51 5.74 0.81
CA LYS A 184 -2.17 5.16 0.84
C LYS A 184 -1.18 5.97 0.00
N GLU A 185 0.08 5.96 0.39
CA GLU A 185 1.18 6.45 -0.43
C GLU A 185 1.80 5.31 -1.25
N THR A 186 2.90 5.52 -1.91
CA THR A 186 3.56 4.53 -2.78
C THR A 186 5.06 4.37 -2.51
N GLY A 187 5.56 4.76 -1.34
CA GLY A 187 6.94 4.56 -0.92
C GLY A 187 7.66 5.82 -0.42
N CYS A 188 6.94 6.96 -0.32
CA CYS A 188 7.51 8.20 0.20
C CYS A 188 6.97 8.60 1.58
N GLY A 189 5.98 7.88 2.10
CA GLY A 189 5.40 8.13 3.42
C GLY A 189 4.40 9.27 3.47
N ILE A 190 3.58 9.28 4.52
CA ILE A 190 2.57 10.28 4.82
C ILE A 190 2.99 11.03 6.08
N SER A 191 2.91 12.38 6.05
CA SER A 191 3.14 13.21 7.25
C SER A 191 1.89 13.27 8.13
N GLY A 192 2.06 13.60 9.41
CA GLY A 192 0.95 13.79 10.33
C GLY A 192 -0.05 14.87 9.87
N ASP A 193 0.44 15.95 9.25
CA ASP A 193 -0.42 17.02 8.72
C ASP A 193 -1.28 16.52 7.53
N THR A 194 -0.68 15.75 6.62
CA THR A 194 -1.41 15.14 5.50
C THR A 194 -2.42 14.10 6.01
N ALA A 195 -2.03 13.31 7.01
CA ALA A 195 -2.90 12.30 7.60
C ALA A 195 -4.18 12.93 8.20
N ARG A 196 -4.07 14.05 8.93
CA ARG A 196 -5.24 14.78 9.43
C ARG A 196 -6.16 15.25 8.31
N GLN A 197 -5.62 15.83 7.23
CA GLN A 197 -6.42 16.27 6.10
C GLN A 197 -7.16 15.11 5.42
N LEU A 198 -6.50 13.95 5.30
CA LEU A 198 -7.12 12.72 4.75
C LEU A 198 -8.24 12.18 5.66
N ALA A 199 -8.01 12.15 6.98
CA ALA A 199 -9.04 11.77 7.95
C ALA A 199 -10.24 12.72 7.91
N ASP A 200 -10.00 14.03 7.84
CA ASP A 200 -11.05 15.06 7.70
C ASP A 200 -11.82 14.92 6.37
N ALA A 201 -11.19 14.39 5.32
CA ALA A 201 -11.83 14.08 4.05
C ALA A 201 -12.66 12.78 4.07
N GLY A 202 -12.72 12.06 5.20
CA GLY A 202 -13.58 10.90 5.41
C GLY A 202 -12.92 9.54 5.15
N VAL A 203 -11.59 9.47 4.94
CA VAL A 203 -10.93 8.16 4.87
C VAL A 203 -11.00 7.44 6.21
N SER A 204 -11.14 6.13 6.17
CA SER A 204 -11.32 5.27 7.34
C SER A 204 -10.03 4.59 7.78
N PHE A 205 -8.99 4.61 6.94
CA PHE A 205 -7.66 4.03 7.16
C PHE A 205 -6.56 4.84 6.49
N ILE A 206 -5.35 4.78 7.03
CA ILE A 206 -4.15 5.28 6.38
C ILE A 206 -3.11 4.17 6.30
N ASP A 207 -2.66 3.87 5.08
CA ASP A 207 -1.48 3.05 4.82
C ASP A 207 -0.32 3.98 4.43
N ILE A 208 0.69 4.07 5.28
CA ILE A 208 1.68 5.13 5.17
C ILE A 208 2.66 4.94 4.02
N GLU A 209 2.96 3.73 3.61
CA GLU A 209 3.99 3.35 2.61
C GLU A 209 5.25 4.23 2.68
N GLY A 210 5.96 4.13 3.82
CA GLY A 210 7.12 4.96 4.12
C GLY A 210 8.35 4.62 3.29
N ALA A 211 9.35 5.51 3.34
CA ALA A 211 10.63 5.34 2.67
C ALA A 211 11.55 4.35 3.39
N GLY A 212 12.35 3.61 2.64
CA GLY A 212 13.33 2.64 3.12
C GLY A 212 13.21 1.23 2.52
N GLY A 213 12.29 1.04 1.58
CA GLY A 213 12.15 -0.19 0.79
C GLY A 213 12.32 0.09 -0.70
N THR A 214 11.30 -0.19 -1.53
CA THR A 214 11.31 0.13 -2.95
C THR A 214 11.11 1.63 -3.17
N SER A 215 11.98 2.24 -3.96
CA SER A 215 11.85 3.62 -4.43
C SER A 215 11.12 3.64 -5.78
N TRP A 216 9.92 4.21 -5.84
CA TRP A 216 9.24 4.40 -7.12
C TRP A 216 9.92 5.46 -7.98
N ALA A 217 10.65 6.40 -7.37
CA ALA A 217 11.54 7.28 -8.13
C ALA A 217 12.61 6.49 -8.89
N ALA A 218 13.18 5.45 -8.27
CA ALA A 218 14.11 4.53 -8.92
C ALA A 218 13.45 3.78 -10.08
N VAL A 219 12.27 3.22 -9.87
CA VAL A 219 11.52 2.47 -10.91
C VAL A 219 11.29 3.36 -12.14
N GLU A 220 10.77 4.57 -11.94
CA GLU A 220 10.51 5.50 -13.05
C GLU A 220 11.81 6.05 -13.67
N THR A 221 12.91 6.14 -12.91
CA THR A 221 14.22 6.50 -13.45
C THR A 221 14.71 5.52 -14.51
N TYR A 222 14.44 4.22 -14.32
CA TYR A 222 14.80 3.21 -15.33
C TYR A 222 13.93 3.28 -16.59
N ARG A 223 12.75 3.90 -16.52
CA ARG A 223 11.84 4.12 -17.66
C ARG A 223 12.11 5.43 -18.39
N ALA A 224 12.63 6.45 -17.67
CA ALA A 224 12.83 7.78 -18.23
C ALA A 224 14.05 7.84 -19.16
N GLU A 225 13.95 8.62 -20.25
CA GLU A 225 15.08 8.97 -21.11
C GLU A 225 16.05 9.91 -20.37
N ASP A 226 15.50 10.92 -19.68
CA ASP A 226 16.27 11.80 -18.78
C ASP A 226 16.13 11.32 -17.34
N ARG A 227 17.23 10.85 -16.77
CA ARG A 227 17.29 10.27 -15.44
C ARG A 227 17.57 11.28 -14.34
N TYR A 228 17.82 12.53 -14.66
CA TYR A 228 18.30 13.53 -13.72
C TYR A 228 17.40 13.69 -12.49
N TYR A 229 16.09 13.89 -12.70
CA TYR A 229 15.15 14.07 -11.59
C TYR A 229 14.95 12.79 -10.79
N GLY A 230 14.88 11.65 -11.45
CA GLY A 230 14.74 10.37 -10.77
C GLY A 230 15.95 10.04 -9.90
N GLU A 231 17.18 10.30 -10.38
CA GLU A 231 18.40 10.14 -9.59
C GLU A 231 18.48 11.13 -8.43
N LEU A 232 18.05 12.37 -8.63
CA LEU A 232 18.02 13.42 -7.60
C LEU A 232 17.05 13.06 -6.45
N PHE A 233 15.89 12.51 -6.77
CA PHE A 233 14.84 12.16 -5.82
C PHE A 233 14.79 10.68 -5.46
N TRP A 234 15.81 9.89 -5.83
CA TRP A 234 15.87 8.46 -5.55
C TRP A 234 15.61 8.11 -4.08
N ASP A 235 16.23 8.87 -3.18
CA ASP A 235 16.14 8.70 -1.72
C ASP A 235 15.17 9.70 -1.06
N TRP A 236 14.18 10.22 -1.81
CA TRP A 236 13.19 11.15 -1.26
C TRP A 236 12.08 10.40 -0.53
N GLY A 237 11.68 10.91 0.63
CA GLY A 237 10.55 10.39 1.41
C GLY A 237 10.79 10.46 2.92
N ILE A 238 9.77 10.16 3.70
CA ILE A 238 9.77 10.07 5.16
C ILE A 238 10.09 8.61 5.52
N PRO A 239 11.13 8.32 6.31
CA PRO A 239 11.38 6.96 6.80
C PRO A 239 10.14 6.35 7.46
N THR A 240 9.91 5.05 7.22
CA THR A 240 8.70 4.35 7.66
C THR A 240 8.43 4.50 9.16
N ALA A 241 9.45 4.34 10.00
CA ALA A 241 9.31 4.49 11.45
C ALA A 241 8.87 5.91 11.85
N ILE A 242 9.41 6.95 11.17
CA ILE A 242 9.05 8.34 11.43
C ILE A 242 7.62 8.61 10.95
N SER A 243 7.28 8.21 9.72
CA SER A 243 5.92 8.37 9.17
C SER A 243 4.88 7.66 10.05
N THR A 244 5.17 6.43 10.52
CA THR A 244 4.30 5.71 11.45
C THR A 244 4.06 6.52 12.72
N ALA A 245 5.13 6.97 13.37
CA ALA A 245 5.02 7.73 14.62
C ALA A 245 4.28 9.06 14.42
N GLU A 246 4.54 9.78 13.33
CA GLU A 246 3.82 11.01 13.00
C GLU A 246 2.33 10.78 12.79
N VAL A 247 1.97 9.78 11.95
CA VAL A 247 0.55 9.55 11.60
C VAL A 247 -0.23 9.08 12.82
N VAL A 248 0.26 8.07 13.54
CA VAL A 248 -0.41 7.53 14.75
C VAL A 248 -0.67 8.62 15.81
N ASN A 249 0.22 9.62 15.96
CA ASN A 249 0.03 10.71 16.91
C ASN A 249 -0.89 11.84 16.41
N ASN A 250 -1.38 11.77 15.16
CA ASN A 250 -2.13 12.87 14.55
C ASN A 250 -3.53 12.48 14.07
N VAL A 251 -3.89 11.20 14.11
CA VAL A 251 -5.23 10.71 13.72
C VAL A 251 -5.75 9.67 14.70
N ASP A 252 -7.08 9.57 14.79
CA ASP A 252 -7.77 8.56 15.61
C ASP A 252 -8.29 7.37 14.77
N ILE A 253 -7.98 7.35 13.47
CA ILE A 253 -8.31 6.24 12.57
C ILE A 253 -7.16 5.24 12.49
N PRO A 254 -7.44 3.95 12.19
CA PRO A 254 -6.41 2.92 12.11
C PRO A 254 -5.30 3.22 11.10
N VAL A 255 -4.07 2.87 11.47
CA VAL A 255 -2.86 3.11 10.68
C VAL A 255 -2.18 1.79 10.34
N ILE A 256 -1.92 1.58 9.06
CA ILE A 256 -1.09 0.50 8.55
C ILE A 256 0.34 1.05 8.36
N SER A 257 1.30 0.48 9.06
CA SER A 257 2.72 0.78 8.84
C SER A 257 3.25 -0.10 7.73
N SER A 258 3.66 0.48 6.63
CA SER A 258 4.22 -0.22 5.48
C SER A 258 5.35 0.58 4.83
N GLY A 259 6.10 -0.04 3.93
CA GLY A 259 7.27 0.54 3.28
C GLY A 259 8.58 -0.01 3.86
N GLY A 260 9.20 -0.94 3.16
CA GLY A 260 10.50 -1.52 3.49
C GLY A 260 10.55 -2.48 4.68
N ILE A 261 9.41 -2.85 5.27
CA ILE A 261 9.35 -3.84 6.36
C ILE A 261 9.61 -5.24 5.78
N ARG A 262 10.57 -5.96 6.37
CA ARG A 262 11.07 -7.25 5.86
C ARG A 262 11.11 -8.37 6.90
N SER A 263 10.84 -8.06 8.16
CA SER A 263 10.97 -9.01 9.27
C SER A 263 9.88 -8.85 10.31
N GLY A 264 9.61 -9.93 11.06
CA GLY A 264 8.70 -9.88 12.21
C GLY A 264 9.18 -8.94 13.31
N LEU A 265 10.48 -8.70 13.44
CA LEU A 265 11.01 -7.73 14.41
C LEU A 265 10.65 -6.30 14.03
N GLU A 266 10.77 -5.93 12.75
CA GLU A 266 10.34 -4.61 12.27
C GLU A 266 8.83 -4.44 12.38
N ALA A 267 8.05 -5.50 12.07
CA ALA A 267 6.62 -5.52 12.29
C ALA A 267 6.25 -5.27 13.75
N ALA A 268 6.93 -5.94 14.69
CA ALA A 268 6.73 -5.72 16.12
C ALA A 268 7.10 -4.28 16.55
N LYS A 269 8.15 -3.68 15.98
CA LYS A 269 8.51 -2.30 16.23
C LYS A 269 7.46 -1.32 15.68
N ALA A 270 6.89 -1.59 14.50
CA ALA A 270 5.81 -0.79 13.93
C ALA A 270 4.55 -0.80 14.82
N ILE A 271 4.14 -1.99 15.30
CA ILE A 271 3.03 -2.12 16.26
C ILE A 271 3.36 -1.41 17.59
N ALA A 272 4.59 -1.52 18.09
CA ALA A 272 5.02 -0.84 19.29
C ALA A 272 5.02 0.71 19.16
N LEU A 273 5.19 1.23 17.97
CA LEU A 273 5.01 2.66 17.65
C LEU A 273 3.53 3.08 17.59
N GLY A 274 2.60 2.12 17.61
CA GLY A 274 1.16 2.37 17.64
C GLY A 274 0.43 2.07 16.33
N ALA A 275 1.08 1.45 15.35
CA ALA A 275 0.37 0.98 14.16
C ALA A 275 -0.61 -0.15 14.51
N ASP A 276 -1.78 -0.15 13.90
CA ASP A 276 -2.80 -1.20 14.08
C ASP A 276 -2.47 -2.46 13.27
N SER A 277 -1.77 -2.28 12.16
CA SER A 277 -1.39 -3.36 11.26
C SER A 277 -0.10 -3.02 10.51
N VAL A 278 0.46 -4.01 9.84
CA VAL A 278 1.72 -3.91 9.11
C VAL A 278 1.56 -4.41 7.68
N GLY A 279 1.99 -3.59 6.73
CA GLY A 279 1.97 -3.91 5.31
C GLY A 279 3.34 -4.33 4.79
N MET A 280 3.37 -5.40 4.00
CA MET A 280 4.56 -5.89 3.32
C MET A 280 4.25 -6.20 1.86
N ALA A 281 5.22 -5.98 0.96
CA ALA A 281 5.12 -6.35 -0.45
C ALA A 281 6.19 -7.37 -0.85
N LEU A 282 7.47 -6.96 -0.85
CA LEU A 282 8.57 -7.77 -1.36
C LEU A 282 8.78 -9.13 -0.64
N PRO A 283 8.49 -9.29 0.66
CA PRO A 283 8.62 -10.60 1.32
C PRO A 283 7.67 -11.68 0.80
N PHE A 284 6.57 -11.29 0.15
CA PHE A 284 5.60 -12.17 -0.50
C PHE A 284 5.89 -12.32 -1.98
#